data_f93d939f8154eaa1b920d234246b7368
#
_entry.id   f93d939f8154eaa1b920d234246b7368
#
_cell.length_a   1.000
_cell.length_b   1.000
_cell.length_c   1.000
_cell.angle_alpha   90.00
_cell.angle_beta   90.00
_cell.angle_gamma   90.00
#
_symmetry.space_group_name_H-M   'P 1'
#
loop_
_entity.id
_entity.type
_entity.pdbx_description
1 polymer ?
#
loop_
_entity_poly.entity_id
_entity_poly.type
_entity_poly.pdbx_seq_one_letter_code
_entity_poly.pdbx_strand_id
1 'polypeptide(L)'
;IRDFLEWCGDDCIFCTWGSMDLTELQRNMVYYGVEIPFDKPLLYYDVQKLYSLLQGDGKQKQSLDITVEELGIREDRPFHRALDDAHYTGRVMAAMDFERVMEYWSTDYYRLPESKEEEVYLIFPGYSKYISRTFETKEEAIADKTVTDLICYRCNRMLRKKVRWFSVNQKFYFALGV
;
A
#
# COMPACT_ATOMS: atom_id res chain seq x y z
N ILE A 1 -1.98 -17.06 -13.52
CA ILE A 1 -1.22 -15.83 -13.18
C ILE A 1 -0.79 -15.13 -14.45
N ARG A 2 -0.09 -15.78 -15.39
CA ARG A 2 0.42 -15.15 -16.62
C ARG A 2 -0.69 -14.49 -17.43
N ASP A 3 -1.79 -15.20 -17.68
CA ASP A 3 -2.95 -14.68 -18.42
C ASP A 3 -3.55 -13.44 -17.71
N PHE A 4 -3.55 -13.42 -16.38
CA PHE A 4 -3.99 -12.28 -15.58
C PHE A 4 -3.04 -11.08 -15.75
N LEU A 5 -1.71 -11.29 -15.71
CA LEU A 5 -0.73 -10.23 -15.93
C LEU A 5 -0.81 -9.66 -17.33
N GLU A 6 -0.96 -10.52 -18.35
CA GLU A 6 -1.18 -10.12 -19.73
C GLU A 6 -2.45 -9.26 -19.87
N TRP A 7 -3.54 -9.67 -19.21
CA TRP A 7 -4.77 -8.88 -19.18
C TRP A 7 -4.61 -7.53 -18.48
N CYS A 8 -3.83 -7.44 -17.39
CA CYS A 8 -3.54 -6.18 -16.70
C CYS A 8 -2.78 -5.19 -17.58
N GLY A 9 -1.84 -5.68 -18.42
CA GLY A 9 -0.93 -4.81 -19.17
C GLY A 9 0.11 -4.11 -18.28
N ASP A 10 0.93 -3.26 -18.91
CA ASP A 10 2.09 -2.64 -18.24
C ASP A 10 1.72 -1.41 -17.39
N ASP A 11 0.62 -0.73 -17.70
CA ASP A 11 0.21 0.53 -17.05
C ASP A 11 -0.94 0.35 -16.02
N CYS A 12 -1.12 -0.85 -15.50
CA CYS A 12 -2.21 -1.11 -14.57
C CYS A 12 -1.92 -0.56 -13.17
N ILE A 13 -2.97 -0.03 -12.52
CA ILE A 13 -2.94 0.35 -11.12
C ILE A 13 -3.88 -0.58 -10.36
N PHE A 14 -3.36 -1.28 -9.37
CA PHE A 14 -4.16 -2.18 -8.56
C PHE A 14 -5.03 -1.42 -7.56
N CYS A 15 -6.26 -1.88 -7.42
CA CYS A 15 -7.22 -1.41 -6.43
C CYS A 15 -7.76 -2.63 -5.67
N THR A 16 -7.56 -2.68 -4.36
CA THR A 16 -7.92 -3.84 -3.53
C THR A 16 -8.78 -3.44 -2.34
N TRP A 17 -9.51 -4.38 -1.77
CA TRP A 17 -10.20 -4.17 -0.49
C TRP A 17 -9.31 -4.64 0.67
N GLY A 18 -8.39 -3.76 1.09
CA GLY A 18 -7.38 -4.07 2.09
C GLY A 18 -6.00 -4.36 1.49
N SER A 19 -5.11 -4.97 2.28
CA SER A 19 -3.67 -5.03 1.97
C SER A 19 -3.15 -6.43 1.63
N MET A 20 -3.98 -7.47 1.61
CA MET A 20 -3.51 -8.85 1.50
C MET A 20 -3.36 -9.35 0.07
N ASP A 21 -4.22 -8.90 -0.85
CA ASP A 21 -4.34 -9.48 -2.20
C ASP A 21 -3.05 -9.41 -3.01
N LEU A 22 -2.35 -8.25 -2.96
CA LEU A 22 -1.12 -8.05 -3.70
C LEU A 22 0.06 -8.83 -3.11
N THR A 23 0.10 -8.95 -1.79
CA THR A 23 1.07 -9.81 -1.11
C THR A 23 0.88 -11.27 -1.53
N GLU A 24 -0.35 -11.76 -1.57
CA GLU A 24 -0.66 -13.13 -2.00
C GLU A 24 -0.39 -13.34 -3.49
N LEU A 25 -0.71 -12.37 -4.34
CA LEU A 25 -0.37 -12.42 -5.77
C LEU A 25 1.14 -12.60 -5.96
N GLN A 26 1.96 -11.74 -5.35
CA GLN A 26 3.41 -11.78 -5.47
C GLN A 26 3.99 -13.08 -4.86
N ARG A 27 3.45 -13.56 -3.74
CA ARG A 27 3.82 -14.85 -3.15
C ARG A 27 3.57 -16.00 -4.10
N ASN A 28 2.40 -16.03 -4.73
CA ASN A 28 2.06 -17.06 -5.72
C ASN A 28 2.96 -16.97 -6.97
N MET A 29 3.29 -15.75 -7.43
CA MET A 29 4.22 -15.57 -8.54
C MET A 29 5.58 -16.20 -8.22
N VAL A 30 6.13 -15.93 -7.04
CA VAL A 30 7.40 -16.55 -6.59
C VAL A 30 7.27 -18.07 -6.53
N TYR A 31 6.18 -18.58 -5.95
CA TYR A 31 5.98 -20.02 -5.81
C TYR A 31 5.92 -20.75 -7.16
N TYR A 32 5.29 -20.14 -8.17
CA TYR A 32 5.16 -20.74 -9.51
C TYR A 32 6.28 -20.32 -10.48
N GLY A 33 7.32 -19.64 -10.03
CA GLY A 33 8.42 -19.19 -10.87
C GLY A 33 7.99 -18.20 -11.95
N VAL A 34 7.03 -17.34 -11.64
CA VAL A 34 6.60 -16.24 -12.50
C VAL A 34 7.35 -14.99 -12.08
N GLU A 35 7.97 -14.31 -13.03
CA GLU A 35 8.63 -13.03 -12.78
C GLU A 35 7.62 -11.99 -12.32
N ILE A 36 8.01 -11.15 -11.34
CA ILE A 36 7.19 -10.05 -10.84
C ILE A 36 7.54 -8.78 -11.62
N PRO A 37 6.65 -8.29 -12.50
CA PRO A 37 6.95 -7.13 -13.35
C PRO A 37 6.73 -5.79 -12.65
N PHE A 38 6.25 -5.79 -11.41
CA PHE A 38 5.88 -4.59 -10.67
C PHE A 38 7.10 -3.91 -10.06
N ASP A 39 7.00 -2.58 -9.90
CA ASP A 39 7.97 -1.79 -9.14
C ASP A 39 8.14 -2.30 -7.70
N LYS A 40 9.25 -1.95 -7.08
CA LYS A 40 9.61 -2.35 -5.74
C LYS A 40 9.85 -1.11 -4.87
N PRO A 41 9.04 -0.89 -3.83
CA PRO A 41 7.80 -1.60 -3.46
C PRO A 41 6.62 -1.22 -4.39
N LEU A 42 5.64 -2.13 -4.49
CA LEU A 42 4.44 -1.90 -5.31
C LEU A 42 3.52 -0.86 -4.66
N LEU A 43 3.14 0.15 -5.43
CA LEU A 43 2.14 1.15 -5.04
C LEU A 43 0.76 0.75 -5.58
N TYR A 44 -0.27 0.97 -4.78
CA TYR A 44 -1.64 0.59 -5.12
C TYR A 44 -2.66 1.44 -4.33
N TYR A 45 -3.93 1.30 -4.65
CA TYR A 45 -5.04 1.87 -3.88
C TYR A 45 -5.69 0.82 -2.99
N ASP A 46 -5.56 0.97 -1.66
CA ASP A 46 -6.38 0.25 -0.67
C ASP A 46 -7.73 1.00 -0.56
N VAL A 47 -8.72 0.53 -1.33
CA VAL A 47 -10.05 1.16 -1.43
C VAL A 47 -10.75 1.21 -0.08
N GLN A 48 -10.57 0.18 0.78
CA GLN A 48 -11.08 0.16 2.14
C GLN A 48 -10.50 1.31 2.98
N LYS A 49 -9.20 1.56 2.88
CA LYS A 49 -8.53 2.68 3.54
C LYS A 49 -9.02 4.02 3.00
N LEU A 50 -9.13 4.15 1.67
CA LEU A 50 -9.59 5.40 1.03
C LEU A 50 -11.02 5.73 1.43
N TYR A 51 -11.91 4.74 1.45
CA TYR A 51 -13.27 4.91 1.94
C TYR A 51 -13.30 5.36 3.41
N SER A 52 -12.51 4.71 4.26
CA SER A 52 -12.36 5.09 5.68
C SER A 52 -11.85 6.53 5.87
N LEU A 53 -10.97 7.03 5.00
CA LEU A 53 -10.52 8.43 5.01
C LEU A 53 -11.63 9.41 4.63
N LEU A 54 -12.53 9.04 3.73
CA LEU A 54 -13.69 9.87 3.37
C LEU A 54 -14.72 9.94 4.49
N GLN A 55 -14.87 8.87 5.28
CA GLN A 55 -15.80 8.82 6.40
C GLN A 55 -15.25 9.45 7.69
N GLY A 56 -13.92 9.59 7.82
CA GLY A 56 -13.32 10.13 9.03
C GLY A 56 -11.79 10.15 9.02
N ASP A 57 -11.16 9.49 9.98
CA ASP A 57 -9.71 9.55 10.22
C ASP A 57 -8.90 8.39 9.59
N GLY A 58 -9.53 7.53 8.83
CA GLY A 58 -8.89 6.38 8.19
C GLY A 58 -8.54 5.22 9.12
N LYS A 59 -9.03 5.23 10.37
CA LYS A 59 -8.72 4.17 11.35
C LYS A 59 -9.80 3.09 11.43
N GLN A 60 -11.05 3.48 11.19
CA GLN A 60 -12.17 2.54 11.20
C GLN A 60 -12.32 1.92 9.81
N LYS A 61 -11.88 0.69 9.68
CA LYS A 61 -12.03 -0.09 8.47
C LYS A 61 -13.30 -0.92 8.54
N GLN A 62 -14.19 -0.72 7.58
CA GLN A 62 -15.42 -1.50 7.44
C GLN A 62 -15.19 -2.71 6.53
N SER A 63 -16.06 -3.70 6.63
CA SER A 63 -16.11 -4.81 5.66
C SER A 63 -16.76 -4.36 4.34
N LEU A 64 -16.51 -5.11 3.28
CA LEU A 64 -16.97 -4.76 1.93
C LEU A 64 -18.51 -4.79 1.84
N ASP A 65 -19.14 -5.80 2.44
CA ASP A 65 -20.59 -5.97 2.48
C ASP A 65 -21.31 -4.78 3.15
N ILE A 66 -20.84 -4.36 4.33
CA ILE A 66 -21.37 -3.17 5.02
C ILE A 66 -21.21 -1.91 4.16
N THR A 67 -20.08 -1.75 3.51
CA THR A 67 -19.84 -0.57 2.66
C THR A 67 -20.72 -0.56 1.41
N VAL A 68 -20.96 -1.72 0.82
CA VAL A 68 -21.88 -1.90 -0.32
C VAL A 68 -23.29 -1.53 0.07
N GLU A 69 -23.75 -1.97 1.24
CA GLU A 69 -25.07 -1.63 1.80
C GLU A 69 -25.20 -0.11 2.07
N GLU A 70 -24.23 0.49 2.76
CA GLU A 70 -24.23 1.93 3.08
C GLU A 70 -24.27 2.84 1.84
N LEU A 71 -23.60 2.42 0.76
CA LEU A 71 -23.60 3.14 -0.50
C LEU A 71 -24.85 2.84 -1.36
N GLY A 72 -25.75 1.99 -0.90
CA GLY A 72 -26.93 1.57 -1.66
C GLY A 72 -26.60 0.87 -2.97
N ILE A 73 -25.44 0.21 -3.02
CA ILE A 73 -25.01 -0.56 -4.19
C ILE A 73 -25.83 -1.85 -4.22
N ARG A 74 -26.48 -2.12 -5.37
CA ARG A 74 -27.28 -3.33 -5.53
C ARG A 74 -26.42 -4.60 -5.37
N GLU A 75 -26.84 -5.47 -4.47
CA GLU A 75 -26.25 -6.78 -4.28
C GLU A 75 -26.84 -7.77 -5.30
N ASP A 76 -26.11 -8.03 -6.36
CA ASP A 76 -26.46 -8.92 -7.46
C ASP A 76 -25.56 -10.17 -7.54
N ARG A 77 -24.58 -10.29 -6.61
CA ARG A 77 -23.63 -11.40 -6.52
C ARG A 77 -23.37 -11.79 -5.05
N PRO A 78 -22.98 -13.05 -4.79
CA PRO A 78 -22.60 -13.46 -3.44
C PRO A 78 -21.25 -12.85 -3.04
N PHE A 79 -21.11 -12.46 -1.77
CA PHE A 79 -19.81 -12.11 -1.18
C PHE A 79 -18.93 -13.35 -0.92
N HIS A 80 -17.66 -13.11 -0.61
CA HIS A 80 -16.65 -14.11 -0.26
C HIS A 80 -16.22 -15.00 -1.44
N ARG A 81 -16.28 -14.43 -2.64
CA ARG A 81 -15.67 -14.98 -3.84
C ARG A 81 -14.81 -13.90 -4.48
N ALA A 82 -13.54 -14.20 -4.73
CA ALA A 82 -12.54 -13.24 -5.18
C ALA A 82 -13.00 -12.35 -6.35
N LEU A 83 -13.66 -12.92 -7.37
CA LEU A 83 -14.18 -12.17 -8.52
C LEU A 83 -15.35 -11.25 -8.13
N ASP A 84 -16.24 -11.72 -7.26
CA ASP A 84 -17.41 -10.95 -6.83
C ASP A 84 -16.99 -9.85 -5.84
N ASP A 85 -16.04 -10.13 -4.96
CA ASP A 85 -15.45 -9.12 -4.06
C ASP A 85 -14.68 -8.06 -4.85
N ALA A 86 -13.93 -8.43 -5.90
CA ALA A 86 -13.30 -7.48 -6.81
C ALA A 86 -14.32 -6.62 -7.56
N HIS A 87 -15.46 -7.21 -8.01
CA HIS A 87 -16.56 -6.49 -8.63
C HIS A 87 -17.14 -5.43 -7.70
N TYR A 88 -17.43 -5.78 -6.44
CA TYR A 88 -17.96 -4.82 -5.47
C TYR A 88 -16.92 -3.78 -5.07
N THR A 89 -15.66 -4.12 -4.95
CA THR A 89 -14.58 -3.15 -4.71
C THR A 89 -14.53 -2.09 -5.81
N GLY A 90 -14.63 -2.51 -7.07
CA GLY A 90 -14.72 -1.58 -8.21
C GLY A 90 -15.97 -0.69 -8.15
N ARG A 91 -17.12 -1.23 -7.75
CA ARG A 91 -18.37 -0.44 -7.61
C ARG A 91 -18.31 0.56 -6.46
N VAL A 92 -17.71 0.18 -5.32
CA VAL A 92 -17.45 1.10 -4.20
C VAL A 92 -16.53 2.22 -4.65
N MET A 93 -15.43 1.90 -5.34
CA MET A 93 -14.50 2.91 -5.87
C MET A 93 -15.18 3.87 -6.84
N ALA A 94 -16.09 3.39 -7.70
CA ALA A 94 -16.84 4.22 -8.63
C ALA A 94 -17.92 5.09 -7.96
N ALA A 95 -18.44 4.67 -6.80
CA ALA A 95 -19.48 5.38 -6.06
C ALA A 95 -18.94 6.41 -5.06
N MET A 96 -17.67 6.26 -4.62
CA MET A 96 -17.07 7.19 -3.67
C MET A 96 -16.45 8.41 -4.36
N ASP A 97 -16.25 9.49 -3.60
CA ASP A 97 -15.53 10.69 -4.06
C ASP A 97 -14.00 10.41 -4.12
N PHE A 98 -13.60 9.67 -5.16
CA PHE A 98 -12.22 9.21 -5.32
C PHE A 98 -11.23 10.38 -5.50
N GLU A 99 -11.63 11.47 -6.16
CA GLU A 99 -10.77 12.63 -6.42
C GLU A 99 -10.21 13.25 -5.13
N ARG A 100 -10.97 13.21 -4.03
CA ARG A 100 -10.52 13.73 -2.73
C ARG A 100 -9.44 12.88 -2.06
N VAL A 101 -9.31 11.64 -2.47
CA VAL A 101 -8.42 10.66 -1.79
C VAL A 101 -7.40 10.01 -2.74
N MET A 102 -7.41 10.32 -4.01
CA MET A 102 -6.54 9.72 -5.02
C MET A 102 -5.03 9.92 -4.77
N GLU A 103 -4.66 10.91 -3.95
CA GLU A 103 -3.28 11.15 -3.60
C GLU A 103 -2.76 10.22 -2.47
N TYR A 104 -3.66 9.46 -1.80
CA TYR A 104 -3.30 8.61 -0.65
C TYR A 104 -2.95 7.18 -1.05
N TRP A 105 -1.83 7.03 -1.73
CA TRP A 105 -1.31 5.74 -2.13
C TRP A 105 -1.05 4.81 -0.95
N SER A 106 -1.27 3.53 -1.16
CA SER A 106 -0.81 2.46 -0.29
C SER A 106 0.42 1.79 -0.87
N THR A 107 1.17 1.10 -0.03
CA THR A 107 2.40 0.43 -0.41
C THR A 107 2.30 -1.02 0.03
N ASP A 108 2.51 -1.95 -0.88
CA ASP A 108 2.69 -3.35 -0.55
C ASP A 108 4.13 -3.59 -0.06
N TYR A 109 4.28 -4.32 1.04
CA TYR A 109 5.57 -4.56 1.69
C TYR A 109 6.10 -5.98 1.46
N TYR A 110 5.56 -6.72 0.50
CA TYR A 110 6.06 -8.06 0.20
C TYR A 110 7.51 -8.02 -0.29
N ARG A 111 7.83 -7.05 -1.15
CA ARG A 111 9.20 -6.75 -1.55
C ARG A 111 9.60 -5.38 -1.03
N LEU A 112 10.64 -5.33 -0.24
CA LEU A 112 11.18 -4.09 0.33
C LEU A 112 12.37 -3.59 -0.47
N PRO A 113 12.68 -2.28 -0.44
CA PRO A 113 13.89 -1.73 -1.01
C PRO A 113 15.13 -2.43 -0.42
N GLU A 114 16.08 -2.82 -1.27
CA GLU A 114 17.34 -3.45 -0.87
C GLU A 114 18.53 -2.50 -1.04
N SER A 115 18.39 -1.50 -1.92
CA SER A 115 19.39 -0.49 -2.17
C SER A 115 18.86 0.91 -1.90
N LYS A 116 19.77 1.89 -1.85
CA LYS A 116 19.43 3.30 -1.64
C LYS A 116 18.62 3.87 -2.81
N GLU A 117 18.82 3.38 -4.00
CA GLU A 117 18.14 3.79 -5.24
C GLU A 117 16.69 3.33 -5.26
N GLU A 118 16.38 2.25 -4.54
CA GLU A 118 15.03 1.71 -4.39
C GLU A 118 14.24 2.37 -3.24
N GLU A 119 14.87 3.22 -2.42
CA GLU A 119 14.20 3.90 -1.33
C GLU A 119 13.07 4.79 -1.86
N VAL A 120 11.93 4.76 -1.18
CA VAL A 120 10.70 5.42 -1.63
C VAL A 120 10.40 6.62 -0.76
N TYR A 121 10.11 7.74 -1.41
CA TYR A 121 9.67 8.95 -0.74
C TYR A 121 8.35 9.43 -1.37
N LEU A 122 7.27 9.29 -0.62
CA LEU A 122 5.93 9.68 -1.04
C LEU A 122 5.50 10.94 -0.29
N ILE A 123 4.95 11.90 -1.03
CA ILE A 123 4.43 13.16 -0.49
C ILE A 123 2.91 13.13 -0.61
N PHE A 124 2.24 13.34 0.52
CA PHE A 124 0.79 13.39 0.62
C PHE A 124 0.32 14.77 1.11
N PRO A 125 -0.95 15.13 0.95
CA PRO A 125 -1.51 16.30 1.59
C PRO A 125 -1.36 16.24 3.11
N GLY A 126 -0.45 17.01 3.68
CA GLY A 126 -0.26 17.12 5.14
C GLY A 126 0.79 16.19 5.76
N TYR A 127 1.30 15.18 5.06
CA TYR A 127 2.40 14.33 5.55
C TYR A 127 3.25 13.78 4.40
N SER A 128 4.38 13.19 4.73
CA SER A 128 5.20 12.41 3.80
C SER A 128 5.50 11.03 4.38
N LYS A 129 5.72 10.07 3.52
CA LYS A 129 6.09 8.71 3.88
C LYS A 129 7.42 8.37 3.23
N TYR A 130 8.37 7.93 4.05
CA TYR A 130 9.65 7.45 3.60
C TYR A 130 9.80 5.98 3.95
N ILE A 131 10.27 5.18 2.99
CA ILE A 131 10.55 3.75 3.15
C ILE A 131 12.01 3.56 2.79
N SER A 132 12.83 3.25 3.80
CA SER A 132 14.24 2.99 3.61
C SER A 132 14.48 1.63 2.97
N ARG A 133 15.69 1.41 2.49
CA ARG A 133 16.20 0.07 2.25
C ARG A 133 16.22 -0.76 3.53
N THR A 134 16.28 -2.06 3.37
CA THR A 134 16.48 -3.00 4.47
C THR A 134 17.92 -2.94 5.00
N PHE A 135 18.09 -3.26 6.27
CA PHE A 135 19.37 -3.37 6.97
C PHE A 135 19.46 -4.73 7.64
N GLU A 136 20.67 -5.23 7.85
CA GLU A 136 20.86 -6.50 8.54
C GLU A 136 20.57 -6.40 10.04
N THR A 137 20.87 -5.23 10.62
CA THR A 137 20.66 -4.98 12.05
C THR A 137 19.94 -3.66 12.29
N LYS A 138 19.26 -3.55 13.42
CA LYS A 138 18.63 -2.32 13.87
C LYS A 138 19.67 -1.23 14.15
N GLU A 139 20.82 -1.61 14.65
CA GLU A 139 21.93 -0.73 14.96
C GLU A 139 22.46 -0.03 13.72
N GLU A 140 22.60 -0.75 12.61
CA GLU A 140 22.97 -0.17 11.31
C GLU A 140 21.92 0.84 10.82
N ALA A 141 20.64 0.48 10.89
CA ALA A 141 19.56 1.38 10.50
C ALA A 141 19.54 2.67 11.36
N ILE A 142 19.79 2.56 12.67
CA ILE A 142 19.85 3.71 13.59
C ILE A 142 21.10 4.58 13.32
N ALA A 143 22.22 3.97 12.92
CA ALA A 143 23.45 4.68 12.61
C ALA A 143 23.38 5.45 11.27
N ASP A 144 22.47 5.06 10.37
CA ASP A 144 22.31 5.73 9.09
C ASP A 144 21.52 7.04 9.25
N LYS A 145 22.24 8.16 9.08
CA LYS A 145 21.64 9.48 9.22
C LYS A 145 20.59 9.80 8.16
N THR A 146 20.66 9.18 6.98
CA THR A 146 19.65 9.39 5.94
C THR A 146 18.29 8.82 6.34
N VAL A 147 18.29 7.80 7.19
CA VAL A 147 17.10 7.18 7.75
C VAL A 147 16.61 7.90 9.02
N THR A 148 17.55 8.38 9.84
CA THR A 148 17.22 8.98 11.14
C THR A 148 16.95 10.48 11.08
N ASP A 149 17.53 11.19 10.11
CA ASP A 149 17.44 12.64 9.97
C ASP A 149 16.46 13.05 8.86
N LEU A 150 15.21 12.57 8.98
CA LEU A 150 14.17 12.88 8.01
C LEU A 150 13.83 14.37 8.01
N ILE A 151 13.87 14.97 6.82
CA ILE A 151 13.64 16.40 6.61
C ILE A 151 12.23 16.60 6.03
N CYS A 152 11.52 17.59 6.56
CA CYS A 152 10.23 17.99 6.01
C CYS A 152 10.40 18.56 4.60
N TYR A 153 9.69 18.03 3.64
CA TYR A 153 9.73 18.48 2.24
C TYR A 153 9.21 19.94 2.05
N ARG A 154 8.37 20.43 2.97
CA ARG A 154 7.81 21.79 2.91
C ARG A 154 8.75 22.86 3.43
N CYS A 155 9.44 22.59 4.54
CA CYS A 155 10.19 23.64 5.25
C CYS A 155 11.65 23.27 5.52
N ASN A 156 12.14 22.15 5.01
CA ASN A 156 13.50 21.63 5.20
C ASN A 156 13.95 21.53 6.68
N ARG A 157 13.02 21.48 7.62
CA ARG A 157 13.32 21.25 9.03
C ARG A 157 13.27 19.76 9.33
N MET A 158 14.09 19.32 10.28
CA MET A 158 14.04 17.95 10.78
C MET A 158 12.64 17.64 11.31
N LEU A 159 12.08 16.52 10.83
CA LEU A 159 10.81 16.00 11.35
C LEU A 159 11.02 15.45 12.76
N ARG A 160 10.12 15.77 13.69
CA ARG A 160 10.09 15.10 14.98
C ARG A 160 9.77 13.64 14.74
N LYS A 161 10.68 12.76 15.12
CA LYS A 161 10.67 11.33 14.82
C LYS A 161 9.34 10.67 15.17
N LYS A 162 8.62 10.23 14.17
CA LYS A 162 7.71 9.09 14.26
C LYS A 162 8.25 7.97 13.38
N VAL A 163 9.53 7.69 13.48
CA VAL A 163 10.15 6.56 12.79
C VAL A 163 9.62 5.29 13.45
N ARG A 164 8.82 4.55 12.70
CA ARG A 164 8.45 3.19 13.10
C ARG A 164 9.47 2.25 12.48
N TRP A 165 10.14 1.52 13.32
CA TRP A 165 11.01 0.42 12.93
C TRP A 165 10.15 -0.82 12.73
N PHE A 166 10.32 -1.47 11.59
CA PHE A 166 9.66 -2.74 11.31
C PHE A 166 10.72 -3.80 11.10
N SER A 167 10.45 -5.01 11.59
CA SER A 167 11.24 -6.19 11.31
C SER A 167 10.39 -7.12 10.45
N VAL A 168 10.94 -7.53 9.30
CA VAL A 168 10.34 -8.56 8.46
C VAL A 168 11.12 -9.85 8.68
N ASN A 169 10.44 -10.91 9.11
CA ASN A 169 11.03 -12.24 9.38
C ASN A 169 12.21 -12.20 10.36
N GLN A 170 12.23 -11.25 11.29
CA GLN A 170 13.25 -11.05 12.33
C GLN A 170 14.70 -10.85 11.81
N LYS A 171 14.89 -10.65 10.50
CA LYS A 171 16.23 -10.53 9.89
C LYS A 171 16.53 -9.13 9.35
N PHE A 172 15.52 -8.35 9.00
CA PHE A 172 15.70 -7.06 8.34
C PHE A 172 14.94 -5.97 9.07
N TYR A 173 15.58 -4.83 9.22
CA TYR A 173 14.98 -3.64 9.82
C TYR A 173 14.90 -2.54 8.79
N PHE A 174 13.78 -1.87 8.71
CA PHE A 174 13.59 -0.69 7.89
C PHE A 174 12.83 0.38 8.66
N ALA A 175 13.00 1.63 8.26
CA ALA A 175 12.33 2.76 8.87
C ALA A 175 11.18 3.24 7.98
N LEU A 176 10.05 3.49 8.60
CA LEU A 176 8.93 4.22 8.03
C LEU A 176 8.84 5.56 8.74
N GLY A 177 9.05 6.64 8.00
CA GLY A 177 8.85 8.00 8.48
C GLY A 177 7.49 8.52 8.01
N VAL A 178 6.71 9.12 8.91
CA VAL A 178 5.42 9.74 8.62
C VAL A 178 5.44 11.18 9.12
#